data_d37eb7852d0ed089cb87343305783310
#
_entry.id   d37eb7852d0ed089cb87343305783310
#
_cell.length_a   1.000
_cell.length_b   1.000
_cell.length_c   1.000
_cell.angle_alpha   90.00
_cell.angle_beta   90.00
_cell.angle_gamma   90.00
#
_symmetry.space_group_name_H-M   'P 1'
#
loop_
_entity.id
_entity.type
_entity.pdbx_description
1 polymer ?
#
loop_
_entity_poly.entity_id
_entity_poly.type
_entity_poly.pdbx_seq_one_letter_code
_entity_poly.pdbx_strand_id
1 'polypeptide(L)'
;LKKLLLYRRGGLGDTLLTFPLLEVFKGQGFHITTVGNTDYFEIAKEVRWADRVLSEMPKEDFDKRIIIGTDGIDPFPKERVWVLEYYLKILGLPFQYSQTLPLDADPNSPFKGKVVLHPSSGSPKKNPPIELFFEIENFLTGLGYQCVYLVGEADQWLKAHVKNFVEMYQPLQIAKALKSALFFVGNDSGLSHLSAYLGLPTFIFYGPTDPVVWKPIGTYVFQISINLSCSPCFPNTCQERVCFDVKALFESFLNYFRGMSL
;
A
#
# COMPACT_ATOMS: atom_id res chain seq x y z
N LEU A 1 -21.44 8.11 24.17
CA LEU A 1 -20.70 7.63 22.98
C LEU A 1 -19.32 7.18 23.41
N LYS A 2 -18.95 5.90 23.22
CA LYS A 2 -17.61 5.41 23.56
C LYS A 2 -16.58 6.03 22.64
N LYS A 3 -15.48 6.52 23.21
CA LYS A 3 -14.39 7.17 22.46
C LYS A 3 -13.19 6.24 22.33
N LEU A 4 -12.67 6.10 21.13
CA LEU A 4 -11.43 5.36 20.84
C LEU A 4 -10.39 6.28 20.24
N LEU A 5 -9.15 6.15 20.70
CA LEU A 5 -7.98 6.75 20.07
C LEU A 5 -7.13 5.65 19.47
N LEU A 6 -6.78 5.77 18.17
CA LEU A 6 -5.78 4.95 17.51
C LEU A 6 -4.62 5.84 17.08
N TYR A 7 -3.43 5.50 17.57
CA TYR A 7 -2.17 6.14 17.19
C TYR A 7 -1.34 5.21 16.29
N ARG A 8 -0.92 5.75 15.15
CA ARG A 8 0.08 5.12 14.28
C ARG A 8 0.85 6.17 13.50
N ARG A 9 2.16 6.24 13.72
CA ARG A 9 3.10 6.97 12.85
C ARG A 9 3.90 5.96 12.06
N GLY A 10 3.80 6.03 10.74
CA GLY A 10 4.46 5.12 9.81
C GLY A 10 4.21 5.56 8.39
N GLY A 11 4.65 4.80 7.42
CA GLY A 11 4.34 5.02 6.01
C GLY A 11 2.86 4.82 5.68
N LEU A 12 2.47 5.14 4.45
CA LEU A 12 1.09 4.95 3.98
C LEU A 12 0.64 3.49 4.12
N GLY A 13 1.47 2.53 3.69
CA GLY A 13 1.16 1.09 3.82
C GLY A 13 0.94 0.66 5.26
N ASP A 14 1.82 1.10 6.18
CA ASP A 14 1.68 0.84 7.63
C ASP A 14 0.36 1.38 8.19
N THR A 15 -0.04 2.56 7.74
CA THR A 15 -1.29 3.22 8.18
C THR A 15 -2.51 2.48 7.64
N LEU A 16 -2.50 2.11 6.35
CA LEU A 16 -3.59 1.35 5.71
C LEU A 16 -3.84 0.00 6.39
N LEU A 17 -2.79 -0.68 6.87
CA LEU A 17 -2.92 -1.93 7.62
C LEU A 17 -3.62 -1.76 8.99
N THR A 18 -3.84 -0.53 9.47
CA THR A 18 -4.64 -0.27 10.67
C THR A 18 -6.13 0.00 10.37
N PHE A 19 -6.50 0.23 9.13
CA PHE A 19 -7.88 0.60 8.76
C PHE A 19 -8.92 -0.45 9.11
N PRO A 20 -8.66 -1.77 8.96
CA PRO A 20 -9.59 -2.79 9.44
C PRO A 20 -9.89 -2.70 10.94
N LEU A 21 -8.95 -2.24 11.76
CA LEU A 21 -9.18 -2.01 13.18
C LEU A 21 -10.22 -0.90 13.39
N LEU A 22 -10.07 0.20 12.61
CA LEU A 22 -11.00 1.33 12.64
C LEU A 22 -12.40 0.88 12.21
N GLU A 23 -12.51 0.12 11.10
CA GLU A 23 -13.77 -0.42 10.61
C GLU A 23 -14.49 -1.25 11.68
N VAL A 24 -13.79 -2.20 12.29
CA VAL A 24 -14.36 -3.08 13.33
C VAL A 24 -14.84 -2.27 14.54
N PHE A 25 -14.03 -1.33 15.05
CA PHE A 25 -14.44 -0.50 16.19
C PHE A 25 -15.57 0.48 15.83
N LYS A 26 -15.59 0.97 14.58
CA LYS A 26 -16.69 1.80 14.10
C LYS A 26 -18.00 1.02 14.09
N GLY A 27 -17.98 -0.25 13.64
CA GLY A 27 -19.10 -1.16 13.70
C GLY A 27 -19.57 -1.46 15.13
N GLN A 28 -18.69 -1.33 16.13
CA GLN A 28 -19.02 -1.45 17.56
C GLN A 28 -19.56 -0.14 18.19
N GLY A 29 -19.73 0.92 17.40
CA GLY A 29 -20.31 2.19 17.82
C GLY A 29 -19.33 3.16 18.49
N PHE A 30 -18.02 3.00 18.29
CA PHE A 30 -17.03 3.95 18.79
C PHE A 30 -17.00 5.22 17.95
N HIS A 31 -16.79 6.36 18.65
CA HIS A 31 -16.32 7.60 18.05
C HIS A 31 -14.79 7.56 18.00
N ILE A 32 -14.23 7.58 16.79
CA ILE A 32 -12.81 7.26 16.58
C ILE A 32 -12.01 8.50 16.25
N THR A 33 -10.98 8.75 17.06
CA THR A 33 -9.94 9.74 16.79
C THR A 33 -8.66 9.02 16.38
N THR A 34 -8.11 9.36 15.23
CA THR A 34 -6.81 8.84 14.77
C THR A 34 -5.73 9.90 14.97
N VAL A 35 -4.53 9.45 15.30
CA VAL A 35 -3.35 10.32 15.50
C VAL A 35 -2.18 9.77 14.68
N GLY A 36 -1.59 10.62 13.84
CA GLY A 36 -0.47 10.22 12.98
C GLY A 36 -0.27 11.16 11.79
N ASN A 37 0.06 10.60 10.63
CA ASN A 37 0.07 11.37 9.39
C ASN A 37 -1.38 11.66 8.96
N THR A 38 -1.75 12.93 9.03
CA THR A 38 -3.13 13.37 8.76
C THR A 38 -3.57 13.07 7.33
N ASP A 39 -2.68 13.24 6.35
CA ASP A 39 -3.00 13.00 4.94
C ASP A 39 -3.35 11.52 4.67
N TYR A 40 -2.74 10.60 5.41
CA TYR A 40 -3.05 9.17 5.31
C TYR A 40 -4.39 8.83 5.98
N PHE A 41 -4.64 9.38 7.17
CA PHE A 41 -5.87 9.13 7.91
C PHE A 41 -7.10 9.86 7.36
N GLU A 42 -6.93 10.92 6.54
CA GLU A 42 -8.06 11.53 5.82
C GLU A 42 -8.78 10.52 4.91
N ILE A 43 -8.07 9.47 4.41
CA ILE A 43 -8.69 8.37 3.69
C ILE A 43 -9.68 7.62 4.60
N ALA A 44 -9.28 7.31 5.84
CA ALA A 44 -10.15 6.64 6.81
C ALA A 44 -11.35 7.49 7.21
N LYS A 45 -11.17 8.81 7.29
CA LYS A 45 -12.25 9.77 7.58
C LYS A 45 -13.22 9.88 6.40
N GLU A 46 -12.72 9.91 5.18
CA GLU A 46 -13.56 9.94 3.95
C GLU A 46 -14.48 8.71 3.87
N VAL A 47 -13.96 7.53 4.19
CA VAL A 47 -14.75 6.29 4.24
C VAL A 47 -15.53 6.11 5.56
N ARG A 48 -15.54 7.13 6.43
CA ARG A 48 -16.26 7.19 7.72
C ARG A 48 -15.84 6.14 8.75
N TRP A 49 -14.62 5.64 8.66
CA TRP A 49 -14.03 4.75 9.68
C TRP A 49 -13.30 5.52 10.78
N ALA A 50 -12.99 6.82 10.55
CA ALA A 50 -12.53 7.74 11.56
C ALA A 50 -13.43 8.97 11.60
N ASP A 51 -13.62 9.56 12.79
CA ASP A 51 -14.42 10.79 12.99
C ASP A 51 -13.53 12.02 13.06
N ARG A 52 -12.34 11.87 13.67
CA ARG A 52 -11.35 12.95 13.82
C ARG A 52 -9.96 12.46 13.46
N VAL A 53 -9.21 13.32 12.81
CA VAL A 53 -7.80 13.08 12.44
C VAL A 53 -6.94 14.17 13.04
N LEU A 54 -5.90 13.79 13.76
CA LEU A 54 -5.01 14.72 14.47
C LEU A 54 -3.54 14.38 14.16
N SER A 55 -2.71 15.40 14.12
CA SER A 55 -1.24 15.24 14.01
C SER A 55 -0.58 14.99 15.37
N GLU A 56 -1.22 15.43 16.47
CA GLU A 56 -0.68 15.39 17.82
C GLU A 56 -1.65 14.73 18.80
N MET A 57 -1.10 14.13 19.86
CA MET A 57 -1.89 13.48 20.91
C MET A 57 -2.75 14.50 21.66
N PRO A 58 -4.09 14.30 21.69
CA PRO A 58 -4.98 15.18 22.44
C PRO A 58 -4.88 14.93 23.95
N LYS A 59 -5.20 15.96 24.74
CA LYS A 59 -5.20 15.88 26.20
C LYS A 59 -6.51 15.35 26.80
N GLU A 60 -7.49 15.00 25.97
CA GLU A 60 -8.78 14.47 26.42
C GLU A 60 -8.72 12.97 26.75
N ASP A 61 -9.72 12.50 27.51
CA ASP A 61 -9.85 11.08 27.87
C ASP A 61 -10.56 10.27 26.79
N PHE A 62 -10.15 9.00 26.68
CA PHE A 62 -10.71 8.00 25.77
C PHE A 62 -11.02 6.72 26.54
N ASP A 63 -12.16 6.10 26.22
CA ASP A 63 -12.54 4.81 26.80
C ASP A 63 -11.58 3.69 26.38
N LYS A 64 -10.97 3.83 25.19
CA LYS A 64 -9.97 2.92 24.66
C LYS A 64 -8.87 3.66 23.91
N ARG A 65 -7.62 3.28 24.20
CA ARG A 65 -6.43 3.78 23.48
C ARG A 65 -5.68 2.60 22.85
N ILE A 66 -5.41 2.71 21.56
CA ILE A 66 -4.59 1.76 20.79
C ILE A 66 -3.39 2.53 20.28
N ILE A 67 -2.24 2.23 20.85
CA ILE A 67 -0.96 2.84 20.48
C ILE A 67 -0.16 1.77 19.74
N ILE A 68 0.09 1.99 18.44
CA ILE A 68 0.97 1.13 17.62
C ILE A 68 2.28 1.87 17.42
N GLY A 69 3.30 1.47 18.16
CA GLY A 69 4.60 2.14 18.22
C GLY A 69 5.37 1.76 19.48
N THR A 70 6.41 2.53 19.81
CA THR A 70 7.36 2.26 20.92
C THR A 70 6.71 2.09 22.28
N ASP A 71 5.61 2.82 22.55
CA ASP A 71 4.96 2.83 23.86
C ASP A 71 3.67 2.00 23.89
N GLY A 72 3.53 1.03 23.00
CA GLY A 72 2.32 0.24 22.88
C GLY A 72 2.53 -1.09 22.18
N ILE A 73 1.67 -1.39 21.20
CA ILE A 73 1.80 -2.58 20.36
C ILE A 73 3.02 -2.39 19.45
N ASP A 74 3.95 -3.34 19.49
CA ASP A 74 5.10 -3.34 18.58
C ASP A 74 4.59 -3.37 17.13
N PRO A 75 4.99 -2.44 16.26
CA PRO A 75 4.56 -2.44 14.88
C PRO A 75 5.12 -3.61 14.05
N PHE A 76 6.11 -4.31 14.58
CA PHE A 76 6.78 -5.44 13.92
C PHE A 76 6.49 -6.74 14.65
N PRO A 77 5.75 -7.68 14.03
CA PRO A 77 5.53 -8.99 14.63
C PRO A 77 6.86 -9.72 14.80
N LYS A 78 7.05 -10.40 15.94
CA LYS A 78 8.25 -11.22 16.20
C LYS A 78 8.25 -12.53 15.40
N GLU A 79 7.07 -13.01 15.06
CA GLU A 79 6.87 -14.19 14.22
C GLU A 79 6.62 -13.77 12.77
N ARG A 80 6.88 -14.67 11.82
CA ARG A 80 6.60 -14.46 10.42
C ARG A 80 5.10 -14.61 10.12
N VAL A 81 4.32 -13.63 10.56
CA VAL A 81 2.87 -13.53 10.37
C VAL A 81 2.51 -12.21 9.73
N TRP A 82 1.37 -12.16 9.08
CA TRP A 82 0.86 -10.91 8.50
C TRP A 82 0.63 -9.85 9.58
N VAL A 83 1.12 -8.65 9.38
CA VAL A 83 1.00 -7.54 10.34
C VAL A 83 -0.45 -7.27 10.74
N LEU A 84 -1.40 -7.30 9.82
CA LEU A 84 -2.82 -7.10 10.15
C LEU A 84 -3.36 -8.24 11.03
N GLU A 85 -3.04 -9.48 10.71
CA GLU A 85 -3.43 -10.64 11.53
C GLU A 85 -2.88 -10.53 12.96
N TYR A 86 -1.63 -10.13 13.08
CA TYR A 86 -0.98 -9.88 14.35
C TYR A 86 -1.72 -8.80 15.17
N TYR A 87 -2.11 -7.66 14.57
CA TYR A 87 -2.86 -6.63 15.26
C TYR A 87 -4.25 -7.10 15.70
N LEU A 88 -4.98 -7.77 14.81
CA LEU A 88 -6.32 -8.31 15.12
C LEU A 88 -6.25 -9.30 16.28
N LYS A 89 -5.26 -10.19 16.28
CA LYS A 89 -5.06 -11.19 17.34
C LYS A 89 -4.73 -10.55 18.69
N ILE A 90 -3.80 -9.61 18.75
CA ILE A 90 -3.44 -8.89 20.00
C ILE A 90 -4.64 -8.15 20.58
N LEU A 91 -5.46 -7.55 19.73
CA LEU A 91 -6.60 -6.75 20.16
C LEU A 91 -7.86 -7.59 20.41
N GLY A 92 -7.82 -8.91 20.15
CA GLY A 92 -8.96 -9.80 20.29
C GLY A 92 -10.11 -9.45 19.33
N LEU A 93 -9.78 -8.94 18.14
CA LEU A 93 -10.75 -8.53 17.12
C LEU A 93 -11.05 -9.66 16.13
N PRO A 94 -12.26 -9.67 15.54
CA PRO A 94 -12.60 -10.64 14.52
C PRO A 94 -11.79 -10.42 13.24
N PHE A 95 -11.54 -11.51 12.50
CA PHE A 95 -10.93 -11.50 11.17
C PHE A 95 -11.96 -11.19 10.05
N GLN A 96 -12.89 -10.32 10.35
CA GLN A 96 -13.97 -9.93 9.43
C GLN A 96 -13.92 -8.42 9.21
N TYR A 97 -13.49 -8.02 8.01
CA TYR A 97 -13.32 -6.63 7.59
C TYR A 97 -13.40 -6.54 6.07
N SER A 98 -13.59 -5.33 5.54
CA SER A 98 -13.69 -5.07 4.11
C SER A 98 -12.36 -5.28 3.40
N GLN A 99 -12.37 -6.06 2.33
CA GLN A 99 -11.20 -6.26 1.45
C GLN A 99 -11.01 -5.12 0.46
N THR A 100 -11.93 -4.16 0.42
CA THR A 100 -11.93 -3.02 -0.50
C THR A 100 -12.39 -1.77 0.24
N LEU A 101 -11.64 -0.68 0.09
CA LEU A 101 -12.04 0.65 0.59
C LEU A 101 -13.31 1.12 -0.11
N PRO A 102 -14.38 1.47 0.65
CA PRO A 102 -15.63 2.00 0.11
C PRO A 102 -15.48 3.48 -0.27
N LEU A 103 -14.59 3.76 -1.22
CA LEU A 103 -14.25 5.09 -1.70
C LEU A 103 -14.82 5.30 -3.10
N ASP A 104 -15.37 6.48 -3.38
CA ASP A 104 -15.83 6.84 -4.71
C ASP A 104 -14.66 7.19 -5.64
N ALA A 105 -14.77 6.80 -6.91
CA ALA A 105 -13.79 7.14 -7.91
C ALA A 105 -13.92 8.62 -8.33
N ASP A 106 -12.79 9.23 -8.68
CA ASP A 106 -12.78 10.52 -9.36
C ASP A 106 -13.29 10.33 -10.80
N PRO A 107 -14.42 10.97 -11.21
CA PRO A 107 -14.96 10.84 -12.56
C PRO A 107 -14.01 11.41 -13.64
N ASN A 108 -13.13 12.33 -13.25
CA ASN A 108 -12.15 13.00 -14.12
C ASN A 108 -10.73 12.44 -13.95
N SER A 109 -10.61 11.23 -13.42
CA SER A 109 -9.32 10.60 -13.15
C SER A 109 -8.43 10.57 -14.39
N PRO A 110 -7.15 11.01 -14.26
CA PRO A 110 -6.16 10.90 -15.33
C PRO A 110 -5.74 9.44 -15.58
N PHE A 111 -6.10 8.50 -14.67
CA PHE A 111 -5.80 7.08 -14.76
C PHE A 111 -6.93 6.24 -15.36
N LYS A 112 -8.06 6.85 -15.69
CA LYS A 112 -9.22 6.14 -16.20
C LYS A 112 -8.87 5.29 -17.43
N GLY A 113 -9.07 3.98 -17.33
CA GLY A 113 -8.79 3.02 -18.39
C GLY A 113 -7.32 2.81 -18.71
N LYS A 114 -6.41 3.20 -17.82
CA LYS A 114 -4.95 3.05 -18.00
C LYS A 114 -4.35 2.10 -16.98
N VAL A 115 -3.18 1.60 -17.29
CA VAL A 115 -2.29 0.90 -16.35
C VAL A 115 -1.43 1.92 -15.64
N VAL A 116 -1.38 1.86 -14.32
CA VAL A 116 -0.54 2.76 -13.52
C VAL A 116 0.73 2.03 -13.08
N LEU A 117 1.89 2.63 -13.38
CA LEU A 117 3.21 2.13 -13.04
C LEU A 117 3.83 3.01 -11.93
N HIS A 118 4.40 2.40 -10.89
CA HIS A 118 5.07 3.13 -9.83
C HIS A 118 6.31 2.37 -9.33
N PRO A 119 7.52 2.63 -9.90
CA PRO A 119 8.77 1.93 -9.58
C PRO A 119 9.47 2.44 -8.33
N SER A 120 8.80 3.17 -7.46
CA SER A 120 9.39 3.84 -6.31
C SER A 120 8.73 3.43 -4.98
N SER A 121 9.41 3.74 -3.88
CA SER A 121 8.94 3.54 -2.51
C SER A 121 9.64 4.50 -1.56
N GLY A 122 9.25 4.51 -0.29
CA GLY A 122 9.91 5.29 0.76
C GLY A 122 11.37 4.87 1.05
N SER A 123 11.87 3.80 0.42
CA SER A 123 13.27 3.36 0.55
C SER A 123 13.82 2.87 -0.78
N PRO A 124 14.91 3.47 -1.29
CA PRO A 124 15.57 3.00 -2.52
C PRO A 124 16.00 1.53 -2.48
N LYS A 125 16.21 0.98 -1.28
CA LYS A 125 16.56 -0.44 -1.08
C LYS A 125 15.46 -1.39 -1.57
N LYS A 126 14.21 -0.93 -1.60
CA LYS A 126 13.03 -1.70 -2.01
C LYS A 126 12.65 -1.49 -3.49
N ASN A 127 13.34 -0.61 -4.19
CA ASN A 127 13.02 -0.30 -5.57
C ASN A 127 13.78 -1.26 -6.51
N PRO A 128 13.10 -2.03 -7.35
CA PRO A 128 13.77 -2.76 -8.43
C PRO A 128 14.39 -1.79 -9.45
N PRO A 129 15.29 -2.26 -10.32
CA PRO A 129 15.80 -1.47 -11.43
C PRO A 129 14.64 -0.95 -12.30
N ILE A 130 14.74 0.30 -12.76
CA ILE A 130 13.69 0.93 -13.58
C ILE A 130 13.50 0.22 -14.92
N GLU A 131 14.53 -0.46 -15.40
CA GLU A 131 14.53 -1.27 -16.62
C GLU A 131 13.43 -2.33 -16.59
N LEU A 132 13.13 -2.90 -15.42
CA LEU A 132 12.01 -3.82 -15.25
C LEU A 132 10.68 -3.16 -15.65
N PHE A 133 10.45 -1.92 -15.24
CA PHE A 133 9.23 -1.20 -15.57
C PHE A 133 9.19 -0.77 -17.04
N PHE A 134 10.31 -0.50 -17.66
CA PHE A 134 10.38 -0.26 -19.10
C PHE A 134 10.04 -1.50 -19.92
N GLU A 135 10.52 -2.69 -19.50
CA GLU A 135 10.14 -3.95 -20.16
C GLU A 135 8.64 -4.23 -20.02
N ILE A 136 8.08 -3.99 -18.82
CA ILE A 136 6.64 -4.15 -18.57
C ILE A 136 5.83 -3.15 -19.40
N GLU A 137 6.22 -1.88 -19.43
CA GLU A 137 5.56 -0.84 -20.22
C GLU A 137 5.56 -1.20 -21.72
N ASN A 138 6.70 -1.61 -22.26
CA ASN A 138 6.82 -2.02 -23.66
C ASN A 138 5.93 -3.23 -23.97
N PHE A 139 5.92 -4.23 -23.11
CA PHE A 139 5.06 -5.41 -23.25
C PHE A 139 3.57 -5.03 -23.26
N LEU A 140 3.14 -4.25 -22.27
CA LEU A 140 1.74 -3.85 -22.13
C LEU A 140 1.29 -2.94 -23.27
N THR A 141 2.13 -2.00 -23.69
CA THR A 141 1.87 -1.14 -24.83
C THR A 141 1.75 -1.94 -26.11
N GLY A 142 2.59 -2.95 -26.31
CA GLY A 142 2.50 -3.89 -27.42
C GLY A 142 1.18 -4.67 -27.46
N LEU A 143 0.51 -4.85 -26.32
CA LEU A 143 -0.83 -5.43 -26.21
C LEU A 143 -1.97 -4.38 -26.35
N GLY A 144 -1.65 -3.10 -26.53
CA GLY A 144 -2.63 -2.03 -26.69
C GLY A 144 -3.03 -1.32 -25.39
N TYR A 145 -2.42 -1.63 -24.26
CA TYR A 145 -2.66 -0.89 -23.01
C TYR A 145 -2.00 0.48 -23.03
N GLN A 146 -2.67 1.46 -22.44
CA GLN A 146 -2.07 2.74 -22.15
C GLN A 146 -1.45 2.71 -20.75
N CYS A 147 -0.14 2.92 -20.67
CA CYS A 147 0.60 3.00 -19.42
C CYS A 147 0.88 4.46 -19.03
N VAL A 148 0.85 4.74 -17.73
CA VAL A 148 1.18 6.03 -17.16
C VAL A 148 1.91 5.86 -15.84
N TYR A 149 2.97 6.63 -15.61
CA TYR A 149 3.69 6.62 -14.34
C TYR A 149 3.05 7.58 -13.35
N LEU A 150 2.88 7.13 -12.11
CA LEU A 150 2.50 8.01 -11.00
C LEU A 150 3.79 8.57 -10.37
N VAL A 151 3.85 9.89 -10.23
CA VAL A 151 4.98 10.62 -9.65
C VAL A 151 4.51 11.38 -8.41
N GLY A 152 5.08 11.07 -7.26
CA GLY A 152 4.91 11.78 -6.01
C GLY A 152 6.10 12.68 -5.67
N GLU A 153 6.14 13.22 -4.44
CA GLU A 153 7.23 14.10 -3.99
C GLU A 153 8.58 13.38 -3.98
N ALA A 154 8.61 12.12 -3.55
CA ALA A 154 9.84 11.32 -3.47
C ALA A 154 10.31 10.80 -4.83
N ASP A 155 9.52 10.94 -5.87
CA ASP A 155 9.71 10.27 -7.16
C ASP A 155 10.08 11.22 -8.28
N GLN A 156 10.47 12.45 -7.96
CA GLN A 156 10.75 13.50 -8.96
C GLN A 156 11.84 13.10 -9.97
N TRP A 157 12.74 12.21 -9.56
CA TRP A 157 13.77 11.62 -10.42
C TRP A 157 13.18 10.84 -11.62
N LEU A 158 11.97 10.28 -11.47
CA LEU A 158 11.30 9.53 -12.55
C LEU A 158 11.06 10.39 -13.79
N LYS A 159 10.79 11.69 -13.65
CA LYS A 159 10.51 12.60 -14.76
C LYS A 159 11.64 12.70 -15.77
N ALA A 160 12.86 12.44 -15.35
CA ALA A 160 14.01 12.41 -16.26
C ALA A 160 14.06 11.11 -17.11
N HIS A 161 13.31 10.08 -16.73
CA HIS A 161 13.38 8.74 -17.32
C HIS A 161 12.10 8.34 -18.07
N VAL A 162 10.95 8.96 -17.75
CA VAL A 162 9.64 8.59 -18.31
C VAL A 162 8.98 9.79 -19.02
N LYS A 163 8.21 9.52 -20.09
CA LYS A 163 7.55 10.57 -20.85
C LYS A 163 6.08 10.76 -20.45
N ASN A 164 5.41 9.68 -20.12
CA ASN A 164 3.99 9.68 -19.80
C ASN A 164 3.80 9.52 -18.30
N PHE A 165 3.61 10.60 -17.57
CA PHE A 165 3.43 10.59 -16.13
C PHE A 165 2.32 11.55 -15.67
N VAL A 166 1.82 11.29 -14.48
CA VAL A 166 0.90 12.16 -13.73
C VAL A 166 1.51 12.46 -12.38
N GLU A 167 1.61 13.74 -12.04
CA GLU A 167 2.04 14.17 -10.71
C GLU A 167 0.84 14.33 -9.77
N MET A 168 0.89 13.61 -8.65
CA MET A 168 -0.08 13.76 -7.57
C MET A 168 0.60 13.56 -6.22
N TYR A 169 0.19 14.34 -5.21
CA TYR A 169 0.84 14.37 -3.92
C TYR A 169 -0.08 14.00 -2.75
N GLN A 170 -1.38 14.31 -2.87
CA GLN A 170 -2.34 14.10 -1.79
C GLN A 170 -2.91 12.67 -1.82
N PRO A 171 -2.67 11.84 -0.78
CA PRO A 171 -3.03 10.43 -0.75
C PRO A 171 -4.51 10.15 -1.02
N LEU A 172 -5.42 10.98 -0.48
CA LEU A 172 -6.85 10.84 -0.74
C LEU A 172 -7.21 11.10 -2.21
N GLN A 173 -6.60 12.12 -2.84
CA GLN A 173 -6.80 12.40 -4.26
C GLN A 173 -6.23 11.28 -5.13
N ILE A 174 -5.04 10.79 -4.80
CA ILE A 174 -4.43 9.63 -5.46
C ILE A 174 -5.35 8.42 -5.37
N ALA A 175 -5.92 8.14 -4.18
CA ALA A 175 -6.83 7.03 -3.97
C ALA A 175 -8.08 7.12 -4.87
N LYS A 176 -8.73 8.27 -4.91
CA LYS A 176 -9.91 8.50 -5.77
C LYS A 176 -9.57 8.38 -7.26
N ALA A 177 -8.42 8.88 -7.67
CA ALA A 177 -7.97 8.81 -9.05
C ALA A 177 -7.59 7.38 -9.46
N LEU A 178 -6.82 6.65 -8.63
CA LEU A 178 -6.41 5.28 -8.90
C LEU A 178 -7.58 4.33 -9.07
N LYS A 179 -8.69 4.56 -8.38
CA LYS A 179 -9.86 3.68 -8.43
C LYS A 179 -10.45 3.47 -9.83
N SER A 180 -10.12 4.35 -10.79
CA SER A 180 -10.54 4.25 -12.20
C SER A 180 -9.48 3.60 -13.11
N ALA A 181 -8.32 3.21 -12.58
CA ALA A 181 -7.29 2.54 -13.34
C ALA A 181 -7.70 1.10 -13.69
N LEU A 182 -7.08 0.51 -14.71
CA LEU A 182 -7.28 -0.91 -15.05
C LEU A 182 -6.62 -1.83 -14.03
N PHE A 183 -5.35 -1.58 -13.76
CA PHE A 183 -4.55 -2.27 -12.76
C PHE A 183 -3.29 -1.44 -12.43
N PHE A 184 -2.61 -1.86 -11.39
CA PHE A 184 -1.43 -1.19 -10.87
C PHE A 184 -0.23 -2.13 -10.86
N VAL A 185 0.94 -1.61 -11.22
CA VAL A 185 2.22 -2.34 -11.14
C VAL A 185 3.21 -1.50 -10.35
N GLY A 186 3.72 -2.05 -9.27
CA GLY A 186 4.67 -1.36 -8.40
C GLY A 186 5.54 -2.33 -7.60
N ASN A 187 6.25 -1.77 -6.64
CA ASN A 187 7.04 -2.53 -5.67
C ASN A 187 6.42 -2.42 -4.27
N ASP A 188 7.05 -3.02 -3.26
CA ASP A 188 6.59 -2.92 -1.87
C ASP A 188 6.61 -1.46 -1.40
N SER A 189 5.47 -0.80 -1.51
CA SER A 189 5.27 0.62 -1.24
C SER A 189 3.87 0.93 -0.74
N GLY A 190 3.70 2.10 -0.12
CA GLY A 190 2.39 2.57 0.34
C GLY A 190 1.35 2.68 -0.79
N LEU A 191 1.76 3.05 -2.00
CA LEU A 191 0.85 3.15 -3.14
C LEU A 191 0.41 1.78 -3.66
N SER A 192 1.26 0.76 -3.59
CA SER A 192 0.86 -0.62 -3.87
C SER A 192 -0.17 -1.14 -2.86
N HIS A 193 0.02 -0.85 -1.56
CA HIS A 193 -0.97 -1.14 -0.53
C HIS A 193 -2.30 -0.43 -0.79
N LEU A 194 -2.24 0.85 -1.16
CA LEU A 194 -3.43 1.64 -1.48
C LEU A 194 -4.17 1.06 -2.68
N SER A 195 -3.47 0.80 -3.79
CA SER A 195 -4.06 0.24 -5.01
C SER A 195 -4.75 -1.11 -4.77
N ALA A 196 -4.10 -2.00 -4.03
CA ALA A 196 -4.67 -3.29 -3.65
C ALA A 196 -5.94 -3.11 -2.81
N TYR A 197 -5.90 -2.21 -1.83
CA TYR A 197 -7.05 -1.95 -0.94
C TYR A 197 -8.19 -1.20 -1.65
N LEU A 198 -7.93 -0.51 -2.75
CA LEU A 198 -8.97 0.05 -3.63
C LEU A 198 -9.68 -1.01 -4.49
N GLY A 199 -9.20 -2.26 -4.45
CA GLY A 199 -9.73 -3.39 -5.22
C GLY A 199 -9.17 -3.51 -6.63
N LEU A 200 -8.11 -2.77 -6.96
CA LEU A 200 -7.44 -2.92 -8.25
C LEU A 200 -6.60 -4.21 -8.29
N PRO A 201 -6.56 -4.91 -9.42
CA PRO A 201 -5.53 -5.90 -9.66
C PRO A 201 -4.15 -5.22 -9.49
N THR A 202 -3.34 -5.72 -8.56
CA THR A 202 -2.10 -5.05 -8.18
C THR A 202 -0.95 -6.04 -8.19
N PHE A 203 0.04 -5.79 -9.05
CA PHE A 203 1.28 -6.55 -9.16
C PHE A 203 2.36 -5.86 -8.34
N ILE A 204 2.96 -6.57 -7.41
CA ILE A 204 3.90 -6.00 -6.44
C ILE A 204 5.20 -6.79 -6.43
N PHE A 205 6.31 -6.12 -6.73
CA PHE A 205 7.63 -6.69 -6.65
C PHE A 205 8.20 -6.55 -5.24
N TYR A 206 8.57 -7.69 -4.67
CA TYR A 206 9.27 -7.78 -3.39
C TYR A 206 10.72 -8.20 -3.63
N GLY A 207 11.64 -7.50 -3.00
CA GLY A 207 13.06 -7.86 -2.97
C GLY A 207 13.49 -8.17 -1.53
N PRO A 208 13.97 -7.16 -0.77
CA PRO A 208 14.49 -7.37 0.58
C PRO A 208 13.43 -7.50 1.68
N THR A 209 12.16 -7.19 1.39
CA THR A 209 11.04 -7.24 2.35
C THR A 209 10.27 -8.55 2.28
N ASP A 210 9.65 -8.95 3.39
CA ASP A 210 8.88 -10.18 3.46
C ASP A 210 7.44 -10.00 2.96
N PRO A 211 7.05 -10.65 1.84
CA PRO A 211 5.70 -10.53 1.29
C PRO A 211 4.61 -11.15 2.18
N VAL A 212 4.96 -12.02 3.12
CA VAL A 212 4.00 -12.57 4.09
C VAL A 212 3.68 -11.54 5.16
N VAL A 213 4.70 -10.93 5.74
CA VAL A 213 4.56 -9.95 6.83
C VAL A 213 3.90 -8.66 6.34
N TRP A 214 4.30 -8.19 5.16
CA TRP A 214 3.87 -6.93 4.58
C TRP A 214 2.87 -7.10 3.44
N LYS A 215 2.04 -8.13 3.51
CA LYS A 215 0.98 -8.36 2.53
C LYS A 215 -0.03 -7.21 2.56
N PRO A 216 -0.39 -6.60 1.42
CA PRO A 216 -1.49 -5.64 1.33
C PRO A 216 -2.86 -6.27 1.57
N ILE A 217 -3.82 -5.43 1.94
CA ILE A 217 -5.24 -5.81 1.95
C ILE A 217 -5.76 -5.69 0.52
N GLY A 218 -6.50 -6.67 0.05
CA GLY A 218 -7.08 -6.69 -1.29
C GLY A 218 -7.31 -8.10 -1.81
N THR A 219 -8.22 -8.25 -2.76
CA THR A 219 -8.59 -9.55 -3.33
C THR A 219 -7.67 -9.97 -4.48
N TYR A 220 -7.23 -9.00 -5.29
CA TYR A 220 -6.45 -9.25 -6.51
C TYR A 220 -5.02 -8.74 -6.35
N VAL A 221 -4.25 -9.38 -5.45
CA VAL A 221 -2.87 -9.00 -5.14
C VAL A 221 -1.92 -10.08 -5.65
N PHE A 222 -1.07 -9.71 -6.60
CA PHE A 222 -0.05 -10.57 -7.19
C PHE A 222 1.32 -10.20 -6.63
N GLN A 223 1.77 -10.97 -5.63
CA GLN A 223 3.07 -10.76 -4.98
C GLN A 223 4.15 -11.50 -5.77
N ILE A 224 5.08 -10.75 -6.31
CA ILE A 224 6.16 -11.26 -7.18
C ILE A 224 7.49 -11.10 -6.44
N SER A 225 8.17 -12.22 -6.23
CA SER A 225 9.50 -12.25 -5.61
C SER A 225 10.32 -13.40 -6.16
N ILE A 226 11.63 -13.26 -6.12
CA ILE A 226 12.57 -14.35 -6.36
C ILE A 226 12.82 -15.03 -5.02
N ASN A 227 12.63 -16.35 -4.98
CA ASN A 227 12.88 -17.12 -3.75
C ASN A 227 14.38 -17.29 -3.52
N LEU A 228 14.96 -16.50 -2.62
CA LEU A 228 16.37 -16.51 -2.27
C LEU A 228 16.55 -16.75 -0.77
N SER A 229 17.59 -17.49 -0.41
CA SER A 229 17.93 -17.78 1.00
C SER A 229 18.33 -16.53 1.79
N CYS A 230 18.76 -15.46 1.11
CA CYS A 230 19.13 -14.18 1.74
C CYS A 230 17.94 -13.22 1.96
N SER A 231 16.76 -13.52 1.43
CA SER A 231 15.55 -12.69 1.60
C SER A 231 14.56 -13.37 2.56
N PRO A 232 13.90 -12.61 3.47
CA PRO A 232 13.95 -11.16 3.64
C PRO A 232 15.22 -10.67 4.38
N CYS A 233 15.72 -9.49 4.02
CA CYS A 233 16.93 -8.90 4.62
C CYS A 233 16.80 -7.40 4.95
N PHE A 234 15.67 -6.77 4.62
CA PHE A 234 15.42 -5.37 4.98
C PHE A 234 15.43 -5.19 6.51
N PRO A 235 16.06 -4.12 7.04
CA PRO A 235 16.57 -2.93 6.35
C PRO A 235 18.06 -2.99 5.97
N ASN A 236 18.69 -4.14 5.97
CA ASN A 236 20.10 -4.29 5.67
C ASN A 236 20.46 -3.76 4.27
N THR A 237 21.70 -3.32 4.09
CA THR A 237 22.20 -2.91 2.79
C THR A 237 22.80 -4.10 2.08
N CYS A 238 22.39 -4.34 0.85
CA CYS A 238 22.91 -5.37 -0.04
C CYS A 238 23.39 -4.70 -1.33
N GLN A 239 24.62 -5.00 -1.76
CA GLN A 239 25.18 -4.48 -2.99
C GLN A 239 24.79 -5.31 -4.21
N GLU A 240 24.71 -6.62 -4.06
CA GLU A 240 24.45 -7.55 -5.17
C GLU A 240 23.02 -7.46 -5.69
N ARG A 241 22.04 -7.25 -4.80
CA ARG A 241 20.62 -7.07 -5.11
C ARG A 241 20.06 -8.12 -6.08
N VAL A 242 20.51 -9.36 -5.96
CA VAL A 242 20.10 -10.49 -6.82
C VAL A 242 18.59 -10.76 -6.76
N CYS A 243 17.92 -10.31 -5.68
CA CYS A 243 16.45 -10.35 -5.55
C CYS A 243 15.73 -9.47 -6.57
N PHE A 244 16.44 -8.63 -7.29
CA PHE A 244 15.92 -7.75 -8.33
C PHE A 244 16.49 -8.08 -9.72
N ASP A 245 16.71 -9.37 -10.00
CA ASP A 245 17.02 -9.81 -11.36
C ASP A 245 15.84 -9.48 -12.28
N VAL A 246 16.08 -8.56 -13.23
CA VAL A 246 15.05 -8.00 -14.11
C VAL A 246 14.38 -9.09 -14.94
N LYS A 247 15.15 -10.00 -15.51
CA LYS A 247 14.62 -11.06 -16.37
C LYS A 247 13.71 -12.01 -15.58
N ALA A 248 14.16 -12.48 -14.43
CA ALA A 248 13.40 -13.39 -13.59
C ALA A 248 12.10 -12.76 -13.08
N LEU A 249 12.14 -11.48 -12.68
CA LEU A 249 10.97 -10.75 -12.23
C LEU A 249 9.98 -10.48 -13.37
N PHE A 250 10.48 -10.14 -14.55
CA PHE A 250 9.63 -9.94 -15.73
C PHE A 250 8.96 -11.24 -16.17
N GLU A 251 9.66 -12.37 -16.22
CA GLU A 251 9.07 -13.68 -16.50
C GLU A 251 7.99 -14.04 -15.48
N SER A 252 8.23 -13.77 -14.19
CA SER A 252 7.24 -13.99 -13.14
C SER A 252 6.01 -13.09 -13.32
N PHE A 253 6.21 -11.82 -13.66
CA PHE A 253 5.11 -10.91 -14.00
C PHE A 253 4.26 -11.45 -15.14
N LEU A 254 4.88 -11.92 -16.23
CA LEU A 254 4.17 -12.49 -17.39
C LEU A 254 3.31 -13.70 -17.00
N ASN A 255 3.80 -14.56 -16.11
CA ASN A 255 3.06 -15.74 -15.66
C ASN A 255 1.78 -15.32 -14.89
N TYR A 256 1.89 -14.36 -13.96
CA TYR A 256 0.72 -13.84 -13.25
C TYR A 256 -0.24 -13.09 -14.18
N PHE A 257 0.30 -12.26 -15.07
CA PHE A 257 -0.50 -11.48 -16.02
C PHE A 257 -1.32 -12.36 -16.96
N ARG A 258 -0.74 -13.44 -17.49
CA ARG A 258 -1.46 -14.40 -18.34
C ARG A 258 -2.54 -15.18 -17.59
N GLY A 259 -2.37 -15.39 -16.30
CA GLY A 259 -3.36 -16.04 -15.44
C GLY A 259 -4.49 -15.11 -14.99
N MET A 260 -4.35 -13.81 -15.20
CA MET A 260 -5.37 -12.82 -14.86
C MET A 260 -6.41 -12.76 -15.98
N SER A 261 -7.62 -13.27 -15.70
CA SER A 261 -8.77 -13.05 -16.57
C SER A 261 -9.29 -11.63 -16.33
N LEU A 262 -8.95 -10.70 -17.21
CA LEU A 262 -9.48 -9.34 -17.25
C LEU A 262 -10.85 -9.30 -17.92
#